data_743dfa93f87d0c9a2939e11f1ec1b9a1
#
_entry.id   743dfa93f87d0c9a2939e11f1ec1b9a1
#
_cell.length_a   1.000
_cell.length_b   1.000
_cell.length_c   1.000
_cell.angle_alpha   90.00
_cell.angle_beta   90.00
_cell.angle_gamma   90.00
#
_symmetry.space_group_name_H-M   'P 1'
#
loop_
_entity.id
_entity.type
_entity.pdbx_description
1 polymer ?
#
loop_
_entity_poly.entity_id
_entity_poly.type
_entity_poly.pdbx_seq_one_letter_code
_entity_poly.pdbx_strand_id
1 'polypeptide(L)'
;MYRDNTKVVKIGKCVIGGGNPILIQSMTNTHTEDVAATVAQIKELTKAGCEIIRCTVPTKEAALAIKEIKKQIEIPLVADIHFDYKMAIMAMENGADKIRINPGNIGGTDKIKAVVDVARERNIPIRVGVNSGSLEKDLIEKYGGVTAEGIVESALDKVKIIEDLGYDNLVVSIKSSDVMMCVKAHELIAKQTNHPLHVGITESGTIFSGSIKSSIGLGLILNQEIGDTIRVSLTDDPVREIEAAKLILKTLGLRKGGIEVVSCPTCGRTRINLIDLAGKVEKMVSGYDLDLKLAVMGCVVNGPGEAKEADLGIAGGDGCGVLIKHGEIIKKVPEEELLDTLRYELDNWNE
;
A
#
# COMPACT_ATOMS: atom_id res chain seq x y z
N MET A 1 21.03 -2.85 6.56
CA MET A 1 19.54 -2.68 6.61
C MET A 1 18.89 -3.94 6.09
N TYR A 2 17.68 -4.31 6.54
CA TYR A 2 17.03 -5.55 6.07
C TYR A 2 16.71 -5.47 4.57
N ARG A 3 16.04 -4.40 4.13
CA ARG A 3 15.59 -4.23 2.75
C ARG A 3 16.71 -4.27 1.72
N ASP A 4 17.89 -3.75 2.04
CA ASP A 4 19.03 -3.75 1.10
C ASP A 4 19.58 -5.16 0.86
N ASN A 5 19.34 -6.07 1.80
CA ASN A 5 19.83 -7.44 1.77
C ASN A 5 18.76 -8.47 1.38
N THR A 6 17.54 -8.04 1.05
CA THR A 6 16.51 -8.95 0.57
C THR A 6 16.81 -9.41 -0.85
N LYS A 7 16.39 -10.63 -1.19
CA LYS A 7 16.47 -11.15 -2.56
C LYS A 7 15.69 -10.26 -3.51
N VAL A 8 16.22 -10.06 -4.69
CA VAL A 8 15.52 -9.31 -5.76
C VAL A 8 14.51 -10.24 -6.43
N VAL A 9 13.25 -9.84 -6.44
CA VAL A 9 12.14 -10.57 -7.04
C VAL A 9 11.47 -9.74 -8.12
N LYS A 10 11.35 -10.30 -9.33
CA LYS A 10 10.67 -9.67 -10.46
C LYS A 10 9.21 -10.12 -10.53
N ILE A 11 8.29 -9.16 -10.63
CA ILE A 11 6.84 -9.39 -10.73
C ILE A 11 6.35 -8.67 -11.99
N GLY A 12 6.19 -9.40 -13.09
CA GLY A 12 5.94 -8.77 -14.39
C GLY A 12 7.01 -7.74 -14.74
N LYS A 13 6.63 -6.47 -14.87
CA LYS A 13 7.55 -5.35 -15.12
C LYS A 13 8.14 -4.72 -13.85
N CYS A 14 7.60 -5.06 -12.68
CA CYS A 14 8.04 -4.51 -11.41
C CYS A 14 9.15 -5.36 -10.76
N VAL A 15 9.99 -4.70 -9.97
CA VAL A 15 11.07 -5.33 -9.21
C VAL A 15 10.94 -4.90 -7.75
N ILE A 16 11.07 -5.85 -6.82
CA ILE A 16 11.03 -5.63 -5.37
C ILE A 16 12.23 -6.28 -4.70
N GLY A 17 12.51 -5.91 -3.45
CA GLY A 17 13.69 -6.40 -2.72
C GLY A 17 14.98 -5.73 -3.14
N GLY A 18 16.09 -6.01 -2.45
CA GLY A 18 17.41 -5.46 -2.74
C GLY A 18 17.47 -3.92 -2.69
N GLY A 19 16.74 -3.29 -1.78
CA GLY A 19 16.69 -1.84 -1.66
C GLY A 19 15.82 -1.11 -2.70
N ASN A 20 15.17 -1.82 -3.62
CA ASN A 20 14.26 -1.21 -4.60
C ASN A 20 13.10 -0.45 -3.90
N PRO A 21 12.46 0.53 -4.59
CA PRO A 21 11.34 1.27 -4.02
C PRO A 21 10.22 0.37 -3.51
N ILE A 22 9.58 0.77 -2.41
CA ILE A 22 8.44 0.06 -1.85
C ILE A 22 7.23 0.24 -2.75
N LEU A 23 6.63 -0.86 -3.22
CA LEU A 23 5.50 -0.81 -4.12
C LEU A 23 4.16 -0.94 -3.37
N ILE A 24 3.17 -0.18 -3.84
CA ILE A 24 1.79 -0.22 -3.35
C ILE A 24 1.03 -1.32 -4.09
N GLN A 25 0.55 -2.31 -3.34
CA GLN A 25 -0.35 -3.33 -3.85
C GLN A 25 -1.75 -3.09 -3.30
N SER A 26 -2.78 -3.19 -4.16
CA SER A 26 -4.17 -3.27 -3.74
C SER A 26 -4.81 -4.57 -4.24
N MET A 27 -6.12 -4.70 -4.03
CA MET A 27 -6.88 -5.89 -4.38
C MET A 27 -8.25 -5.49 -4.92
N THR A 28 -8.69 -6.14 -5.99
CA THR A 28 -10.05 -5.96 -6.50
C THR A 28 -11.08 -6.54 -5.53
N ASN A 29 -12.24 -5.93 -5.49
CA ASN A 29 -13.44 -6.45 -4.79
C ASN A 29 -14.53 -6.93 -5.78
N THR A 30 -14.23 -6.92 -7.08
CA THR A 30 -15.06 -7.49 -8.13
C THR A 30 -14.91 -9.01 -8.19
N HIS A 31 -15.90 -9.69 -8.77
CA HIS A 31 -15.76 -11.10 -9.17
C HIS A 31 -14.79 -11.18 -10.36
N THR A 32 -13.70 -11.94 -10.23
CA THR A 32 -12.61 -11.97 -11.23
C THR A 32 -13.07 -12.48 -12.60
N GLU A 33 -14.08 -13.34 -12.63
CA GLU A 33 -14.73 -13.85 -13.85
C GLU A 33 -15.52 -12.76 -14.61
N ASP A 34 -15.93 -11.69 -13.95
CA ASP A 34 -16.43 -10.48 -14.62
C ASP A 34 -15.23 -9.62 -15.08
N VAL A 35 -14.74 -9.96 -16.27
CA VAL A 35 -13.57 -9.31 -16.87
C VAL A 35 -13.78 -7.81 -17.02
N ALA A 36 -14.97 -7.38 -17.44
CA ALA A 36 -15.23 -5.97 -17.71
C ALA A 36 -15.19 -5.13 -16.43
N ALA A 37 -15.89 -5.56 -15.38
CA ALA A 37 -15.90 -4.88 -14.10
C ALA A 37 -14.50 -4.90 -13.45
N THR A 38 -13.81 -6.05 -13.51
CA THR A 38 -12.47 -6.20 -12.93
C THR A 38 -11.45 -5.30 -13.63
N VAL A 39 -11.45 -5.25 -14.96
CA VAL A 39 -10.56 -4.36 -15.73
C VAL A 39 -10.85 -2.88 -15.44
N ALA A 40 -12.14 -2.49 -15.38
CA ALA A 40 -12.52 -1.11 -15.06
C ALA A 40 -11.97 -0.71 -13.68
N GLN A 41 -12.15 -1.54 -12.66
CA GLN A 41 -11.63 -1.28 -11.33
C GLN A 41 -10.09 -1.25 -11.29
N ILE A 42 -9.41 -2.16 -11.98
CA ILE A 42 -7.94 -2.16 -12.04
C ILE A 42 -7.41 -0.86 -12.66
N LYS A 43 -8.05 -0.36 -13.72
CA LYS A 43 -7.65 0.91 -14.36
C LYS A 43 -7.85 2.10 -13.41
N GLU A 44 -8.94 2.13 -12.67
CA GLU A 44 -9.19 3.15 -11.64
C GLU A 44 -8.13 3.10 -10.54
N LEU A 45 -7.83 1.91 -10.02
CA LEU A 45 -6.80 1.72 -9.00
C LEU A 45 -5.41 2.07 -9.53
N THR A 46 -5.10 1.75 -10.79
CA THR A 46 -3.84 2.13 -11.44
C THR A 46 -3.71 3.65 -11.51
N LYS A 47 -4.78 4.34 -11.91
CA LYS A 47 -4.82 5.81 -11.94
C LYS A 47 -4.63 6.42 -10.55
N ALA A 48 -5.13 5.80 -9.49
CA ALA A 48 -4.91 6.22 -8.11
C ALA A 48 -3.47 6.00 -7.63
N GLY A 49 -2.69 5.16 -8.32
CA GLY A 49 -1.28 4.86 -8.00
C GLY A 49 -1.02 3.44 -7.50
N CYS A 50 -1.94 2.49 -7.75
CA CYS A 50 -1.67 1.07 -7.55
C CYS A 50 -0.60 0.58 -8.52
N GLU A 51 0.40 -0.12 -8.01
CA GLU A 51 1.53 -0.61 -8.80
C GLU A 51 1.50 -2.12 -9.02
N ILE A 52 0.80 -2.84 -8.15
CA ILE A 52 0.56 -4.30 -8.27
C ILE A 52 -0.88 -4.57 -7.87
N ILE A 53 -1.64 -5.27 -8.70
CA ILE A 53 -3.01 -5.63 -8.36
C ILE A 53 -3.13 -7.11 -7.98
N ARG A 54 -4.00 -7.42 -7.02
CA ARG A 54 -4.34 -8.78 -6.63
C ARG A 54 -5.81 -9.06 -6.91
N CYS A 55 -6.09 -10.20 -7.58
CA CYS A 55 -7.44 -10.70 -7.83
C CYS A 55 -7.62 -12.06 -7.16
N THR A 56 -8.79 -12.34 -6.61
CA THR A 56 -9.12 -13.67 -6.08
C THR A 56 -9.37 -14.64 -7.23
N VAL A 57 -8.91 -15.89 -7.08
CA VAL A 57 -9.10 -16.94 -8.08
C VAL A 57 -9.72 -18.18 -7.42
N PRO A 58 -11.01 -18.13 -7.07
CA PRO A 58 -11.68 -19.23 -6.38
C PRO A 58 -12.15 -20.33 -7.34
N THR A 59 -12.34 -20.02 -8.63
CA THR A 59 -12.96 -20.90 -9.63
C THR A 59 -12.12 -21.01 -10.89
N LYS A 60 -12.45 -22.01 -11.73
CA LYS A 60 -11.84 -22.20 -13.04
C LYS A 60 -12.12 -21.00 -13.95
N GLU A 61 -13.31 -20.46 -13.91
CA GLU A 61 -13.74 -19.30 -14.68
C GLU A 61 -12.91 -18.07 -14.34
N ALA A 62 -12.68 -17.82 -13.04
CA ALA A 62 -11.80 -16.76 -12.59
C ALA A 62 -10.34 -16.96 -13.07
N ALA A 63 -9.82 -18.19 -13.03
CA ALA A 63 -8.47 -18.49 -13.53
C ALA A 63 -8.36 -18.26 -15.05
N LEU A 64 -9.36 -18.61 -15.83
CA LEU A 64 -9.38 -18.36 -17.28
C LEU A 64 -9.54 -16.87 -17.61
N ALA A 65 -10.30 -16.12 -16.82
CA ALA A 65 -10.50 -14.67 -16.97
C ALA A 65 -9.19 -13.88 -16.89
N ILE A 66 -8.19 -14.36 -16.15
CA ILE A 66 -6.88 -13.69 -16.02
C ILE A 66 -6.29 -13.36 -17.39
N LYS A 67 -6.40 -14.27 -18.37
CA LYS A 67 -5.86 -14.06 -19.73
C LYS A 67 -6.45 -12.82 -20.41
N GLU A 68 -7.76 -12.62 -20.29
CA GLU A 68 -8.43 -11.49 -20.91
C GLU A 68 -8.23 -10.19 -20.10
N ILE A 69 -8.14 -10.29 -18.78
CA ILE A 69 -7.78 -9.16 -17.89
C ILE A 69 -6.37 -8.66 -18.23
N LYS A 70 -5.38 -9.56 -18.31
CA LYS A 70 -3.98 -9.22 -18.58
C LYS A 70 -3.75 -8.50 -19.90
N LYS A 71 -4.59 -8.74 -20.90
CA LYS A 71 -4.52 -8.01 -22.19
C LYS A 71 -4.88 -6.53 -22.08
N GLN A 72 -5.58 -6.14 -21.02
CA GLN A 72 -6.23 -4.83 -20.88
C GLN A 72 -5.69 -3.99 -19.73
N ILE A 73 -4.74 -4.52 -18.96
CA ILE A 73 -4.12 -3.86 -17.81
C ILE A 73 -2.61 -3.71 -17.99
N GLU A 74 -2.03 -2.68 -17.38
CA GLU A 74 -0.61 -2.39 -17.50
C GLU A 74 0.21 -2.90 -16.30
N ILE A 75 -0.40 -2.94 -15.10
CA ILE A 75 0.28 -3.34 -13.87
C ILE A 75 0.30 -4.86 -13.69
N PRO A 76 1.28 -5.41 -12.96
CA PRO A 76 1.34 -6.84 -12.67
C PRO A 76 0.12 -7.32 -11.88
N LEU A 77 -0.35 -8.53 -12.22
CA LEU A 77 -1.47 -9.20 -11.58
C LEU A 77 -1.00 -10.35 -10.69
N VAL A 78 -1.44 -10.34 -9.44
CA VAL A 78 -1.24 -11.42 -8.46
C VAL A 78 -2.52 -12.24 -8.36
N ALA A 79 -2.45 -13.53 -8.63
CA ALA A 79 -3.56 -14.45 -8.40
C ALA A 79 -3.56 -14.93 -6.95
N ASP A 80 -4.67 -14.70 -6.24
CA ASP A 80 -4.85 -15.11 -4.85
C ASP A 80 -5.58 -16.44 -4.77
N ILE A 81 -4.85 -17.48 -4.42
CA ILE A 81 -5.34 -18.87 -4.38
C ILE A 81 -5.56 -19.28 -2.92
N HIS A 82 -6.77 -19.75 -2.62
CA HIS A 82 -7.11 -20.11 -1.24
C HIS A 82 -6.92 -21.60 -0.94
N PHE A 83 -7.43 -22.50 -1.81
CA PHE A 83 -7.49 -23.93 -1.50
C PHE A 83 -7.06 -24.85 -2.65
N ASP A 84 -7.47 -24.57 -3.88
CA ASP A 84 -7.25 -25.48 -5.00
C ASP A 84 -5.97 -25.15 -5.77
N TYR A 85 -4.99 -26.07 -5.69
CA TYR A 85 -3.71 -25.95 -6.39
C TYR A 85 -3.87 -25.87 -7.93
N LYS A 86 -4.93 -26.44 -8.49
CA LYS A 86 -5.20 -26.36 -9.93
C LYS A 86 -5.49 -24.94 -10.39
N MET A 87 -6.14 -24.16 -9.51
CA MET A 87 -6.39 -22.72 -9.80
C MET A 87 -5.06 -21.94 -9.83
N ALA A 88 -4.09 -22.30 -8.99
CA ALA A 88 -2.76 -21.70 -9.04
C ALA A 88 -2.07 -21.96 -10.38
N ILE A 89 -2.07 -23.22 -10.82
CA ILE A 89 -1.48 -23.64 -12.11
C ILE A 89 -2.18 -22.92 -13.26
N MET A 90 -3.51 -22.98 -13.32
CA MET A 90 -4.28 -22.33 -14.39
C MET A 90 -4.07 -20.82 -14.41
N ALA A 91 -4.00 -20.15 -13.25
CA ALA A 91 -3.74 -18.72 -13.17
C ALA A 91 -2.38 -18.35 -13.76
N MET A 92 -1.34 -19.13 -13.45
CA MET A 92 0.00 -18.94 -14.02
C MET A 92 0.02 -19.18 -15.53
N GLU A 93 -0.66 -20.22 -16.01
CA GLU A 93 -0.79 -20.53 -17.44
C GLU A 93 -1.53 -19.44 -18.21
N ASN A 94 -2.47 -18.74 -17.56
CA ASN A 94 -3.23 -17.63 -18.13
C ASN A 94 -2.57 -16.26 -17.90
N GLY A 95 -1.33 -16.20 -17.41
CA GLY A 95 -0.51 -15.00 -17.40
C GLY A 95 -0.51 -14.21 -16.09
N ALA A 96 -0.84 -14.81 -14.95
CA ALA A 96 -0.58 -14.19 -13.65
C ALA A 96 0.93 -13.97 -13.46
N ASP A 97 1.32 -12.77 -13.01
CA ASP A 97 2.73 -12.40 -12.80
C ASP A 97 3.28 -12.87 -11.44
N LYS A 98 2.41 -13.20 -10.51
CA LYS A 98 2.71 -13.77 -9.19
C LYS A 98 1.50 -14.54 -8.69
N ILE A 99 1.71 -15.57 -7.90
CA ILE A 99 0.63 -16.20 -7.15
C ILE A 99 0.80 -15.95 -5.65
N ARG A 100 -0.30 -15.92 -4.92
CA ARG A 100 -0.32 -15.96 -3.46
C ARG A 100 -0.99 -17.25 -3.02
N ILE A 101 -0.31 -18.01 -2.21
CA ILE A 101 -0.82 -19.24 -1.59
C ILE A 101 -0.54 -19.25 -0.09
N ASN A 102 -1.31 -20.08 0.62
CA ASN A 102 -0.89 -20.62 1.91
C ASN A 102 -0.66 -22.12 1.71
N PRO A 103 0.60 -22.59 1.71
CA PRO A 103 0.90 -24.02 1.49
C PRO A 103 0.09 -24.95 2.38
N GLY A 104 -0.21 -24.56 3.63
CA GLY A 104 -1.04 -25.33 4.54
C GLY A 104 -2.48 -25.56 4.06
N ASN A 105 -3.00 -24.72 3.16
CA ASN A 105 -4.37 -24.83 2.64
C ASN A 105 -4.44 -25.51 1.26
N ILE A 106 -3.31 -25.62 0.55
CA ILE A 106 -3.26 -26.17 -0.83
C ILE A 106 -3.35 -27.71 -0.83
N GLY A 107 -2.91 -28.34 0.26
CA GLY A 107 -2.93 -29.79 0.43
C GLY A 107 -1.53 -30.41 0.55
N GLY A 108 -1.39 -31.69 0.21
CA GLY A 108 -0.12 -32.43 0.38
C GLY A 108 1.04 -31.90 -0.46
N THR A 109 2.25 -32.35 -0.13
CA THR A 109 3.50 -31.93 -0.78
C THR A 109 3.52 -32.16 -2.29
N ASP A 110 2.83 -33.18 -2.78
CA ASP A 110 2.66 -33.47 -4.21
C ASP A 110 1.95 -32.34 -4.95
N LYS A 111 0.90 -31.76 -4.36
CA LYS A 111 0.16 -30.63 -4.91
C LYS A 111 0.98 -29.34 -4.88
N ILE A 112 1.69 -29.11 -3.78
CA ILE A 112 2.61 -27.97 -3.66
C ILE A 112 3.71 -28.07 -4.71
N LYS A 113 4.27 -29.29 -4.88
CA LYS A 113 5.29 -29.56 -5.91
C LYS A 113 4.76 -29.23 -7.30
N ALA A 114 3.54 -29.65 -7.65
CA ALA A 114 2.94 -29.34 -8.95
C ALA A 114 2.84 -27.83 -9.20
N VAL A 115 2.48 -27.04 -8.19
CA VAL A 115 2.45 -25.56 -8.28
C VAL A 115 3.86 -25.00 -8.46
N VAL A 116 4.83 -25.48 -7.68
CA VAL A 116 6.23 -25.05 -7.73
C VAL A 116 6.87 -25.37 -9.08
N ASP A 117 6.58 -26.54 -9.66
CA ASP A 117 7.13 -26.93 -10.96
C ASP A 117 6.67 -25.97 -12.07
N VAL A 118 5.40 -25.60 -12.12
CA VAL A 118 4.89 -24.59 -13.07
C VAL A 118 5.44 -23.20 -12.79
N ALA A 119 5.55 -22.81 -11.51
CA ALA A 119 6.12 -21.52 -11.13
C ALA A 119 7.59 -21.41 -11.57
N ARG A 120 8.36 -22.51 -11.43
CA ARG A 120 9.76 -22.60 -11.86
C ARG A 120 9.88 -22.51 -13.38
N GLU A 121 9.09 -23.27 -14.13
CA GLU A 121 9.09 -23.25 -15.58
C GLU A 121 8.83 -21.85 -16.15
N ARG A 122 7.95 -21.10 -15.51
CA ARG A 122 7.52 -19.76 -15.95
C ARG A 122 8.23 -18.61 -15.23
N ASN A 123 9.11 -18.93 -14.27
CA ASN A 123 9.79 -17.96 -13.39
C ASN A 123 8.84 -17.02 -12.68
N ILE A 124 7.72 -17.54 -12.17
CA ILE A 124 6.65 -16.77 -11.50
C ILE A 124 6.87 -16.82 -9.98
N PRO A 125 7.08 -15.68 -9.30
CA PRO A 125 7.27 -15.66 -7.86
C PRO A 125 6.03 -16.14 -7.10
N ILE A 126 6.28 -16.86 -5.99
CA ILE A 126 5.24 -17.33 -5.10
C ILE A 126 5.26 -16.49 -3.83
N ARG A 127 4.12 -15.90 -3.45
CA ARG A 127 3.97 -15.31 -2.14
C ARG A 127 3.36 -16.30 -1.15
N VAL A 128 4.15 -16.64 -0.15
CA VAL A 128 3.70 -17.38 1.04
C VAL A 128 3.00 -16.41 1.98
N GLY A 129 1.71 -16.62 2.25
CA GLY A 129 0.92 -15.72 3.09
C GLY A 129 0.32 -16.42 4.30
N VAL A 130 0.67 -15.94 5.49
CA VAL A 130 0.14 -16.39 6.79
C VAL A 130 -0.58 -15.24 7.47
N ASN A 131 -1.74 -15.51 8.04
CA ASN A 131 -2.50 -14.57 8.86
C ASN A 131 -2.71 -15.14 10.27
N SER A 132 -2.73 -14.29 11.27
CA SER A 132 -3.01 -14.68 12.68
C SER A 132 -4.28 -15.50 12.84
N GLY A 133 -5.34 -15.17 12.09
CA GLY A 133 -6.63 -15.87 12.14
C GLY A 133 -6.63 -17.27 11.53
N SER A 134 -5.54 -17.70 10.87
CA SER A 134 -5.40 -19.04 10.25
C SER A 134 -4.18 -19.78 10.76
N LEU A 135 -3.72 -19.47 11.98
CA LEU A 135 -2.59 -20.16 12.61
C LEU A 135 -2.98 -21.61 12.97
N GLU A 136 -2.05 -22.53 12.80
CA GLU A 136 -2.22 -23.96 13.06
C GLU A 136 -2.47 -24.22 14.56
N LYS A 137 -3.30 -25.22 14.86
CA LYS A 137 -3.69 -25.55 16.23
C LYS A 137 -2.52 -25.99 17.10
N ASP A 138 -1.60 -26.76 16.54
CA ASP A 138 -0.37 -27.21 17.21
C ASP A 138 0.54 -26.04 17.61
N LEU A 139 0.63 -25.00 16.76
CA LEU A 139 1.36 -23.79 17.10
C LEU A 139 0.64 -22.96 18.15
N ILE A 140 -0.71 -22.88 18.09
CA ILE A 140 -1.50 -22.22 19.15
C ILE A 140 -1.29 -22.93 20.50
N GLU A 141 -1.29 -24.25 20.52
CA GLU A 141 -1.02 -25.03 21.74
C GLU A 141 0.42 -24.83 22.22
N LYS A 142 1.41 -24.89 21.32
CA LYS A 142 2.84 -24.71 21.63
C LYS A 142 3.12 -23.36 22.28
N TYR A 143 2.50 -22.28 21.79
CA TYR A 143 2.76 -20.92 22.26
C TYR A 143 1.72 -20.40 23.26
N GLY A 144 0.74 -21.21 23.64
CA GLY A 144 -0.32 -20.83 24.58
C GLY A 144 -1.29 -19.77 24.04
N GLY A 145 -1.39 -19.65 22.70
CA GLY A 145 -2.25 -18.69 22.02
C GLY A 145 -1.71 -18.25 20.67
N VAL A 146 -2.37 -17.28 20.05
CA VAL A 146 -1.87 -16.64 18.83
C VAL A 146 -0.80 -15.61 19.23
N THR A 147 0.44 -15.85 18.84
CA THR A 147 1.61 -15.02 19.18
C THR A 147 2.41 -14.63 17.95
N ALA A 148 3.26 -13.62 18.06
CA ALA A 148 4.17 -13.23 17.00
C ALA A 148 5.13 -14.36 16.62
N GLU A 149 5.66 -15.06 17.61
CA GLU A 149 6.56 -16.19 17.45
C GLU A 149 5.89 -17.34 16.70
N GLY A 150 4.65 -17.68 17.05
CA GLY A 150 3.88 -18.74 16.37
C GLY A 150 3.59 -18.40 14.91
N ILE A 151 3.23 -17.14 14.62
CA ILE A 151 2.99 -16.67 13.24
C ILE A 151 4.28 -16.75 12.41
N VAL A 152 5.41 -16.38 12.98
CA VAL A 152 6.71 -16.41 12.31
C VAL A 152 7.13 -17.85 12.04
N GLU A 153 7.04 -18.77 13.02
CA GLU A 153 7.33 -20.19 12.82
C GLU A 153 6.46 -20.77 11.70
N SER A 154 5.15 -20.54 11.76
CA SER A 154 4.22 -20.96 10.70
C SER A 154 4.63 -20.47 9.31
N ALA A 155 5.09 -19.23 9.21
CA ALA A 155 5.52 -18.66 7.91
C ALA A 155 6.82 -19.29 7.41
N LEU A 156 7.80 -19.47 8.29
CA LEU A 156 9.10 -20.05 7.94
C LEU A 156 8.99 -21.54 7.57
N ASP A 157 8.17 -22.30 8.27
CA ASP A 157 7.90 -23.72 7.92
C ASP A 157 7.30 -23.84 6.52
N LYS A 158 6.36 -22.94 6.16
CA LYS A 158 5.76 -22.92 4.83
C LYS A 158 6.71 -22.45 3.74
N VAL A 159 7.59 -21.50 4.04
CA VAL A 159 8.68 -21.09 3.15
C VAL A 159 9.61 -22.27 2.91
N LYS A 160 10.02 -22.95 3.98
CA LYS A 160 10.91 -24.12 3.91
C LYS A 160 10.34 -25.25 3.04
N ILE A 161 9.03 -25.52 3.08
CA ILE A 161 8.41 -26.54 2.21
C ILE A 161 8.68 -26.23 0.73
N ILE A 162 8.66 -24.97 0.32
CA ILE A 162 8.88 -24.57 -1.07
C ILE A 162 10.40 -24.56 -1.40
N GLU A 163 11.22 -24.10 -0.45
CA GLU A 163 12.69 -24.10 -0.61
C GLU A 163 13.24 -25.53 -0.70
N ASP A 164 12.72 -26.47 0.08
CA ASP A 164 13.10 -27.91 0.01
C ASP A 164 12.73 -28.55 -1.35
N LEU A 165 11.79 -27.95 -2.09
CA LEU A 165 11.50 -28.30 -3.49
C LEU A 165 12.45 -27.60 -4.49
N GLY A 166 13.46 -26.88 -4.02
CA GLY A 166 14.46 -26.19 -4.85
C GLY A 166 13.92 -24.93 -5.51
N TYR A 167 12.98 -24.21 -4.88
CA TYR A 167 12.45 -22.94 -5.42
C TYR A 167 12.49 -21.84 -4.37
N ASP A 168 13.19 -20.77 -4.67
CA ASP A 168 13.46 -19.66 -3.75
C ASP A 168 13.03 -18.26 -4.27
N ASN A 169 12.34 -18.23 -5.42
CA ASN A 169 11.73 -17.00 -5.94
C ASN A 169 10.44 -16.69 -5.15
N LEU A 170 10.63 -16.28 -3.89
CA LEU A 170 9.59 -16.17 -2.89
C LEU A 170 9.43 -14.75 -2.38
N VAL A 171 8.20 -14.43 -1.98
CA VAL A 171 7.83 -13.28 -1.17
C VAL A 171 7.10 -13.80 0.07
N VAL A 172 7.35 -13.22 1.23
CA VAL A 172 6.66 -13.64 2.46
C VAL A 172 5.73 -12.56 2.94
N SER A 173 4.55 -12.94 3.41
CA SER A 173 3.64 -12.01 4.08
C SER A 173 3.07 -12.64 5.34
N ILE A 174 3.24 -11.94 6.44
CA ILE A 174 2.62 -12.24 7.73
C ILE A 174 1.73 -11.08 8.11
N LYS A 175 0.53 -11.36 8.58
CA LYS A 175 -0.45 -10.33 8.91
C LYS A 175 -1.19 -10.66 10.20
N SER A 176 -1.47 -9.63 10.98
CA SER A 176 -2.33 -9.69 12.15
C SER A 176 -3.25 -8.48 12.16
N SER A 177 -4.41 -8.62 12.80
CA SER A 177 -5.30 -7.51 13.17
C SER A 177 -4.82 -6.77 14.42
N ASP A 178 -4.02 -7.43 15.27
CA ASP A 178 -3.28 -6.80 16.35
C ASP A 178 -2.03 -6.13 15.78
N VAL A 179 -1.99 -4.80 15.90
CA VAL A 179 -0.92 -3.96 15.31
C VAL A 179 0.44 -4.29 15.93
N MET A 180 0.53 -4.38 17.25
CA MET A 180 1.82 -4.58 17.92
C MET A 180 2.34 -6.01 17.73
N MET A 181 1.45 -7.00 17.71
CA MET A 181 1.80 -8.37 17.34
C MET A 181 2.32 -8.43 15.90
N CYS A 182 1.69 -7.71 14.96
CA CYS A 182 2.14 -7.64 13.57
C CYS A 182 3.53 -7.02 13.46
N VAL A 183 3.79 -5.91 14.16
CA VAL A 183 5.12 -5.26 14.23
C VAL A 183 6.15 -6.24 14.77
N LYS A 184 5.87 -6.87 15.92
CA LYS A 184 6.78 -7.83 16.54
C LYS A 184 7.08 -9.03 15.64
N ALA A 185 6.08 -9.56 14.94
CA ALA A 185 6.27 -10.65 13.99
C ALA A 185 7.20 -10.24 12.83
N HIS A 186 7.09 -9.00 12.32
CA HIS A 186 8.00 -8.52 11.28
C HIS A 186 9.43 -8.32 11.79
N GLU A 187 9.63 -7.84 13.02
CA GLU A 187 10.95 -7.77 13.65
C GLU A 187 11.61 -9.14 13.80
N LEU A 188 10.82 -10.16 14.12
CA LEU A 188 11.32 -11.52 14.30
C LEU A 188 11.66 -12.20 12.97
N ILE A 189 10.77 -12.08 11.96
CA ILE A 189 10.98 -12.74 10.66
C ILE A 189 12.12 -12.09 9.87
N ALA A 190 12.29 -10.77 9.96
CA ALA A 190 13.37 -10.06 9.29
C ALA A 190 14.78 -10.51 9.74
N LYS A 191 14.89 -11.14 10.91
CA LYS A 191 16.15 -11.73 11.41
C LYS A 191 16.39 -13.14 10.91
N GLN A 192 15.40 -13.78 10.28
CA GLN A 192 15.42 -15.22 9.97
C GLN A 192 15.29 -15.52 8.49
N THR A 193 14.95 -14.52 7.66
CA THR A 193 14.85 -14.68 6.21
C THR A 193 15.37 -13.46 5.48
N ASN A 194 15.79 -13.63 4.23
CA ASN A 194 16.12 -12.55 3.30
C ASN A 194 15.13 -12.47 2.12
N HIS A 195 13.99 -13.14 2.20
CA HIS A 195 12.93 -12.97 1.20
C HIS A 195 12.25 -11.60 1.35
N PRO A 196 11.88 -10.93 0.25
CA PRO A 196 11.10 -9.69 0.33
C PRO A 196 9.82 -9.87 1.13
N LEU A 197 9.48 -8.87 1.95
CA LEU A 197 8.30 -8.89 2.80
C LEU A 197 7.19 -8.01 2.22
N HIS A 198 5.98 -8.60 2.16
CA HIS A 198 4.75 -7.87 1.87
C HIS A 198 4.04 -7.55 3.18
N VAL A 199 4.01 -6.28 3.54
CA VAL A 199 3.54 -5.82 4.85
C VAL A 199 2.16 -5.16 4.78
N GLY A 200 1.43 -5.23 5.88
CA GLY A 200 0.11 -4.62 6.04
C GLY A 200 -0.62 -5.17 7.25
N ILE A 201 -1.51 -4.37 7.81
CA ILE A 201 -2.42 -4.80 8.87
C ILE A 201 -3.67 -5.39 8.22
N THR A 202 -4.14 -6.54 8.69
CA THR A 202 -5.39 -7.16 8.21
C THR A 202 -6.55 -6.78 9.11
N GLU A 203 -7.78 -6.80 8.56
CA GLU A 203 -9.00 -6.52 9.34
C GLU A 203 -8.92 -5.20 10.11
N SER A 204 -8.37 -4.16 9.46
CA SER A 204 -8.09 -2.88 10.14
C SER A 204 -9.37 -2.11 10.50
N GLY A 205 -10.47 -2.33 9.77
CA GLY A 205 -11.75 -1.67 9.97
C GLY A 205 -12.09 -0.62 8.91
N THR A 206 -13.01 0.29 9.25
CA THR A 206 -13.46 1.38 8.37
C THR A 206 -12.36 2.40 8.10
N ILE A 207 -12.62 3.35 7.18
CA ILE A 207 -11.62 4.32 6.73
C ILE A 207 -10.90 5.03 7.89
N PHE A 208 -11.62 5.49 8.91
CA PHE A 208 -11.01 6.21 10.04
C PHE A 208 -10.14 5.29 10.90
N SER A 209 -10.72 4.25 11.49
CA SER A 209 -9.99 3.35 12.39
C SER A 209 -8.93 2.53 11.65
N GLY A 210 -9.23 2.10 10.43
CA GLY A 210 -8.35 1.30 9.61
C GLY A 210 -7.14 2.08 9.12
N SER A 211 -7.31 3.36 8.76
CA SER A 211 -6.18 4.23 8.37
C SER A 211 -5.25 4.48 9.56
N ILE A 212 -5.79 4.71 10.76
CA ILE A 212 -4.97 4.90 11.98
C ILE A 212 -4.17 3.63 12.29
N LYS A 213 -4.83 2.46 12.34
CA LYS A 213 -4.15 1.19 12.62
C LYS A 213 -3.08 0.87 11.58
N SER A 214 -3.41 1.07 10.28
CA SER A 214 -2.46 0.84 9.19
C SER A 214 -1.28 1.80 9.24
N SER A 215 -1.52 3.09 9.53
CA SER A 215 -0.45 4.09 9.65
C SER A 215 0.50 3.77 10.81
N ILE A 216 -0.03 3.37 11.96
CA ILE A 216 0.80 2.97 13.10
C ILE A 216 1.60 1.72 12.76
N GLY A 217 0.94 0.66 12.30
CA GLY A 217 1.61 -0.61 12.03
C GLY A 217 2.62 -0.54 10.90
N LEU A 218 2.25 0.04 9.76
CA LEU A 218 3.16 0.24 8.64
C LEU A 218 4.27 1.23 9.01
N GLY A 219 3.96 2.32 9.72
CA GLY A 219 4.96 3.29 10.17
C GLY A 219 6.04 2.65 11.02
N LEU A 220 5.66 1.85 12.02
CA LEU A 220 6.61 1.15 12.90
C LEU A 220 7.44 0.10 12.15
N ILE A 221 6.86 -0.64 11.21
CA ILE A 221 7.56 -1.67 10.43
C ILE A 221 8.52 -1.01 9.43
N LEU A 222 8.03 -0.06 8.64
CA LEU A 222 8.81 0.61 7.59
C LEU A 222 9.94 1.47 8.16
N ASN A 223 9.74 2.08 9.34
CA ASN A 223 10.79 2.84 10.03
C ASN A 223 11.97 1.96 10.50
N GLN A 224 11.77 0.66 10.60
CA GLN A 224 12.82 -0.33 10.85
C GLN A 224 13.44 -0.88 9.55
N GLU A 225 13.13 -0.26 8.41
CA GLU A 225 13.58 -0.66 7.07
C GLU A 225 13.16 -2.09 6.72
N ILE A 226 11.98 -2.50 7.16
CA ILE A 226 11.35 -3.80 6.88
C ILE A 226 10.17 -3.57 5.95
N GLY A 227 10.09 -4.34 4.84
CA GLY A 227 8.96 -4.31 3.91
C GLY A 227 9.30 -3.79 2.52
N ASP A 228 8.98 -4.58 1.50
CA ASP A 228 9.30 -4.33 0.10
C ASP A 228 8.04 -4.03 -0.74
N THR A 229 6.88 -4.45 -0.27
CA THR A 229 5.56 -4.07 -0.78
C THR A 229 4.60 -3.87 0.37
N ILE A 230 3.67 -2.92 0.22
CA ILE A 230 2.65 -2.63 1.24
C ILE A 230 1.23 -2.81 0.71
N ARG A 231 0.30 -3.11 1.62
CA ARG A 231 -1.12 -2.98 1.38
C ARG A 231 -1.83 -2.45 2.63
N VAL A 232 -2.50 -1.33 2.48
CA VAL A 232 -3.54 -0.88 3.43
C VAL A 232 -4.80 -1.69 3.15
N SER A 233 -5.53 -2.11 4.18
CA SER A 233 -6.79 -2.87 4.04
C SER A 233 -7.90 -2.15 4.79
N LEU A 234 -8.89 -1.66 4.07
CA LEU A 234 -10.02 -0.90 4.62
C LEU A 234 -11.35 -1.54 4.24
N THR A 235 -12.36 -1.37 5.09
CA THR A 235 -13.75 -1.64 4.74
C THR A 235 -14.31 -0.38 4.06
N ASP A 236 -13.85 -0.13 2.82
CA ASP A 236 -14.21 1.03 2.00
C ASP A 236 -13.82 0.75 0.53
N ASP A 237 -13.96 1.77 -0.33
CA ASP A 237 -13.47 1.74 -1.71
C ASP A 237 -11.94 1.50 -1.73
N PRO A 238 -11.45 0.51 -2.52
CA PRO A 238 -10.02 0.24 -2.63
C PRO A 238 -9.15 1.42 -3.07
N VAL A 239 -9.70 2.45 -3.71
CA VAL A 239 -8.98 3.71 -4.02
C VAL A 239 -8.48 4.36 -2.74
N ARG A 240 -9.28 4.34 -1.65
CA ARG A 240 -8.91 4.88 -0.35
C ARG A 240 -7.73 4.14 0.29
N GLU A 241 -7.60 2.83 0.04
CA GLU A 241 -6.43 2.06 0.48
C GLU A 241 -5.13 2.61 -0.14
N ILE A 242 -5.19 2.98 -1.44
CA ILE A 242 -4.04 3.50 -2.18
C ILE A 242 -3.69 4.91 -1.73
N GLU A 243 -4.69 5.77 -1.55
CA GLU A 243 -4.49 7.13 -1.02
C GLU A 243 -3.79 7.10 0.34
N ALA A 244 -4.29 6.27 1.26
CA ALA A 244 -3.67 6.07 2.57
C ALA A 244 -2.24 5.51 2.47
N ALA A 245 -2.00 4.53 1.59
CA ALA A 245 -0.68 3.94 1.38
C ALA A 245 0.33 4.96 0.83
N LYS A 246 -0.07 5.79 -0.13
CA LYS A 246 0.76 6.89 -0.67
C LYS A 246 1.12 7.89 0.42
N LEU A 247 0.14 8.29 1.23
CA LEU A 247 0.36 9.25 2.31
C LEU A 247 1.30 8.68 3.37
N ILE A 248 1.14 7.41 3.77
CA ILE A 248 2.05 6.73 4.72
C ILE A 248 3.48 6.75 4.20
N LEU A 249 3.71 6.34 2.94
CA LEU A 249 5.05 6.31 2.35
C LEU A 249 5.66 7.70 2.24
N LYS A 250 4.86 8.72 1.89
CA LYS A 250 5.30 10.10 1.80
C LYS A 250 5.66 10.66 3.16
N THR A 251 4.80 10.49 4.17
CA THR A 251 5.04 10.94 5.55
C THR A 251 6.30 10.34 6.17
N LEU A 252 6.67 9.12 5.75
CA LEU A 252 7.92 8.46 6.17
C LEU A 252 9.14 8.85 5.31
N GLY A 253 9.00 9.72 4.32
CA GLY A 253 10.09 10.08 3.40
C GLY A 253 10.52 8.94 2.46
N LEU A 254 9.72 7.87 2.36
CA LEU A 254 10.01 6.69 1.54
C LEU A 254 9.51 6.81 0.10
N ARG A 255 8.75 7.86 -0.20
CA ARG A 255 8.27 8.17 -1.55
C ARG A 255 8.24 9.69 -1.73
N LYS A 256 8.74 10.15 -2.87
CA LYS A 256 8.64 11.54 -3.32
C LYS A 256 7.44 11.71 -4.26
N GLY A 257 7.08 12.97 -4.51
CA GLY A 257 6.02 13.35 -5.43
C GLY A 257 4.66 13.58 -4.77
N GLY A 258 3.83 14.37 -5.44
CA GLY A 258 2.56 14.89 -4.93
C GLY A 258 2.74 16.05 -3.96
N ILE A 259 1.68 16.81 -3.74
CA ILE A 259 1.68 17.98 -2.84
C ILE A 259 1.40 17.52 -1.40
N GLU A 260 2.28 17.89 -0.46
CA GLU A 260 2.03 17.72 0.97
C GLU A 260 1.28 18.94 1.50
N VAL A 261 0.05 18.74 1.98
CA VAL A 261 -0.72 19.81 2.59
C VAL A 261 -0.49 19.84 4.10
N VAL A 262 -0.02 20.97 4.61
CA VAL A 262 0.04 21.25 6.05
C VAL A 262 -0.96 22.33 6.40
N SER A 263 -1.79 22.10 7.40
CA SER A 263 -2.76 23.09 7.86
C SER A 263 -2.68 23.29 9.36
N CYS A 264 -2.87 24.50 9.83
CA CYS A 264 -2.93 24.75 11.26
C CYS A 264 -4.24 24.21 11.86
N PRO A 265 -4.24 23.83 13.14
CA PRO A 265 -5.48 23.47 13.82
C PRO A 265 -6.37 24.73 13.96
N THR A 266 -7.69 24.51 13.93
CA THR A 266 -8.64 25.60 14.23
C THR A 266 -8.45 26.11 15.66
N CYS A 267 -8.33 27.42 15.82
CA CYS A 267 -8.18 28.06 17.15
C CYS A 267 -8.94 29.40 17.19
N GLY A 268 -8.96 30.06 18.32
CA GLY A 268 -9.65 31.36 18.50
C GLY A 268 -9.14 32.51 17.62
N ARG A 269 -8.01 32.32 16.93
CA ARG A 269 -7.44 33.30 15.97
C ARG A 269 -7.88 33.05 14.53
N THR A 270 -8.50 31.92 14.22
CA THR A 270 -8.98 31.60 12.87
C THR A 270 -10.01 32.62 12.42
N ARG A 271 -9.83 33.18 11.21
CA ARG A 271 -10.65 34.25 10.64
C ARG A 271 -11.43 33.86 9.39
N ILE A 272 -11.19 32.65 8.89
CA ILE A 272 -11.78 32.10 7.66
C ILE A 272 -12.41 30.74 7.95
N ASN A 273 -13.20 30.22 7.04
CA ASN A 273 -13.67 28.82 7.11
C ASN A 273 -12.54 27.85 6.73
N LEU A 274 -11.57 27.71 7.66
CA LEU A 274 -10.35 26.91 7.43
C LEU A 274 -10.65 25.44 7.13
N ILE A 275 -11.64 24.84 7.80
CA ILE A 275 -11.98 23.43 7.60
C ILE A 275 -12.43 23.18 6.16
N ASP A 276 -13.33 24.01 5.64
CA ASP A 276 -13.83 23.89 4.28
C ASP A 276 -12.70 24.17 3.25
N LEU A 277 -11.92 25.23 3.51
CA LEU A 277 -10.82 25.60 2.63
C LEU A 277 -9.75 24.50 2.55
N ALA A 278 -9.30 23.96 3.69
CA ALA A 278 -8.31 22.89 3.72
C ALA A 278 -8.81 21.64 2.99
N GLY A 279 -10.07 21.24 3.20
CA GLY A 279 -10.66 20.10 2.49
C GLY A 279 -10.77 20.32 0.97
N LYS A 280 -11.08 21.55 0.52
CA LYS A 280 -11.07 21.92 -0.91
C LYS A 280 -9.65 21.90 -1.50
N VAL A 281 -8.67 22.39 -0.74
CA VAL A 281 -7.26 22.35 -1.15
C VAL A 281 -6.77 20.92 -1.26
N GLU A 282 -6.98 20.06 -0.26
CA GLU A 282 -6.59 18.63 -0.32
C GLU A 282 -7.17 17.93 -1.55
N LYS A 283 -8.46 18.17 -1.82
CA LYS A 283 -9.12 17.61 -3.02
C LYS A 283 -8.52 18.16 -4.32
N MET A 284 -8.22 19.46 -4.37
CA MET A 284 -7.64 20.10 -5.55
C MET A 284 -6.25 19.54 -5.84
N VAL A 285 -5.38 19.46 -4.83
CA VAL A 285 -3.98 19.07 -5.01
C VAL A 285 -3.80 17.59 -5.31
N SER A 286 -4.80 16.74 -5.04
CA SER A 286 -4.74 15.32 -5.37
C SER A 286 -4.55 15.01 -6.86
N GLY A 287 -4.82 15.99 -7.73
CA GLY A 287 -4.64 15.90 -9.19
C GLY A 287 -3.27 16.36 -9.70
N TYR A 288 -2.42 16.92 -8.84
CA TYR A 288 -1.11 17.45 -9.22
C TYR A 288 0.01 16.45 -8.94
N ASP A 289 0.95 16.35 -9.86
CA ASP A 289 2.18 15.54 -9.72
C ASP A 289 3.40 16.45 -9.44
N LEU A 290 3.22 17.39 -8.50
CA LEU A 290 4.27 18.31 -8.05
C LEU A 290 4.79 17.84 -6.70
N ASP A 291 6.09 17.90 -6.48
CA ASP A 291 6.73 17.56 -5.19
C ASP A 291 6.90 18.82 -4.34
N LEU A 292 5.82 19.25 -3.70
CA LEU A 292 5.73 20.52 -2.97
C LEU A 292 5.16 20.32 -1.56
N LYS A 293 5.53 21.22 -0.66
CA LYS A 293 4.87 21.43 0.63
C LYS A 293 4.00 22.69 0.56
N LEU A 294 2.69 22.51 0.79
CA LEU A 294 1.69 23.56 0.70
C LEU A 294 1.06 23.83 2.06
N ALA A 295 1.07 25.10 2.48
CA ALA A 295 0.51 25.52 3.76
C ALA A 295 -0.87 26.15 3.62
N VAL A 296 -1.84 25.75 4.47
CA VAL A 296 -3.17 26.35 4.58
C VAL A 296 -3.38 26.85 6.01
N MET A 297 -3.30 28.17 6.21
CA MET A 297 -3.29 28.77 7.53
C MET A 297 -4.53 29.64 7.79
N GLY A 298 -5.12 29.51 8.96
CA GLY A 298 -6.38 30.14 9.33
C GLY A 298 -6.26 31.59 9.80
N CYS A 299 -5.05 32.14 9.99
CA CYS A 299 -4.85 33.53 10.38
C CYS A 299 -3.53 34.09 9.86
N VAL A 300 -3.47 35.39 9.61
CA VAL A 300 -2.26 36.10 9.14
C VAL A 300 -1.27 36.43 10.26
N VAL A 301 -1.60 36.15 11.54
CA VAL A 301 -0.70 36.46 12.67
C VAL A 301 0.45 35.48 12.75
N ASN A 302 0.15 34.17 12.81
CA ASN A 302 1.16 33.12 12.87
C ASN A 302 1.32 32.40 11.52
N GLY A 303 0.30 32.54 10.63
CA GLY A 303 0.27 31.84 9.34
C GLY A 303 1.53 32.02 8.49
N PRO A 304 2.05 33.24 8.29
CA PRO A 304 3.27 33.43 7.55
C PRO A 304 4.51 32.77 8.18
N GLY A 305 4.58 32.74 9.52
CA GLY A 305 5.68 32.07 10.25
C GLY A 305 5.60 30.55 10.15
N GLU A 306 4.39 29.99 10.29
CA GLU A 306 4.13 28.55 10.18
C GLU A 306 4.22 28.04 8.74
N ALA A 307 3.93 28.93 7.74
CA ALA A 307 4.08 28.64 6.32
C ALA A 307 5.51 28.85 5.79
N LYS A 308 6.46 29.30 6.62
CA LYS A 308 7.82 29.65 6.19
C LYS A 308 8.59 28.48 5.57
N GLU A 309 8.32 27.27 6.03
CA GLU A 309 8.96 26.05 5.53
C GLU A 309 8.18 25.41 4.37
N ALA A 310 7.09 26.02 3.92
CA ALA A 310 6.33 25.56 2.78
C ALA A 310 6.77 26.29 1.51
N ASP A 311 6.72 25.57 0.37
CA ASP A 311 7.05 26.14 -0.93
C ASP A 311 5.99 27.17 -1.35
N LEU A 312 4.72 26.84 -1.07
CA LEU A 312 3.55 27.68 -1.36
C LEU A 312 2.59 27.64 -0.19
N GLY A 313 1.85 28.70 0.06
CA GLY A 313 0.86 28.73 1.13
C GLY A 313 -0.14 29.87 1.02
N ILE A 314 -1.24 29.70 1.71
CA ILE A 314 -2.26 30.72 1.92
C ILE A 314 -2.50 30.91 3.41
N ALA A 315 -2.73 32.16 3.84
CA ALA A 315 -3.12 32.47 5.21
C ALA A 315 -4.31 33.42 5.22
N GLY A 316 -5.37 33.03 5.93
CA GLY A 316 -6.61 33.80 6.02
C GLY A 316 -6.51 34.97 6.99
N GLY A 317 -7.32 36.03 6.74
CA GLY A 317 -7.49 37.19 7.59
C GLY A 317 -8.95 37.68 7.55
N ASP A 318 -9.26 38.83 8.11
CA ASP A 318 -10.62 39.40 8.11
C ASP A 318 -11.02 39.83 6.68
N GLY A 319 -11.88 39.03 6.03
CA GLY A 319 -12.37 39.26 4.67
C GLY A 319 -11.30 39.25 3.57
N CYS A 320 -10.09 38.86 3.90
CA CYS A 320 -8.97 38.77 2.96
C CYS A 320 -7.98 37.70 3.42
N GLY A 321 -7.05 37.35 2.54
CA GLY A 321 -5.93 36.49 2.88
C GLY A 321 -4.68 36.89 2.13
N VAL A 322 -3.61 36.16 2.38
CA VAL A 322 -2.33 36.37 1.72
C VAL A 322 -1.86 35.05 1.08
N LEU A 323 -1.23 35.21 -0.09
CA LEU A 323 -0.48 34.13 -0.75
C LEU A 323 0.99 34.26 -0.33
N ILE A 324 1.57 33.14 0.02
CA ILE A 324 2.95 33.03 0.53
C ILE A 324 3.71 32.10 -0.39
N LYS A 325 4.89 32.48 -0.84
CA LYS A 325 5.78 31.63 -1.64
C LYS A 325 7.18 31.71 -1.02
N HIS A 326 7.76 30.54 -0.70
CA HIS A 326 9.06 30.42 -0.04
C HIS A 326 9.21 31.31 1.21
N GLY A 327 8.13 31.38 2.00
CA GLY A 327 8.09 32.16 3.25
C GLY A 327 7.83 33.67 3.09
N GLU A 328 7.71 34.18 1.87
CA GLU A 328 7.43 35.58 1.59
C GLU A 328 5.98 35.80 1.14
N ILE A 329 5.35 36.88 1.65
CA ILE A 329 4.00 37.29 1.21
C ILE A 329 4.13 37.95 -0.16
N ILE A 330 3.60 37.30 -1.19
CA ILE A 330 3.65 37.77 -2.57
C ILE A 330 2.39 38.50 -3.03
N LYS A 331 1.24 38.19 -2.42
CA LYS A 331 -0.04 38.81 -2.81
C LYS A 331 -1.02 38.84 -1.65
N LYS A 332 -1.84 39.89 -1.57
CA LYS A 332 -3.03 39.95 -0.72
C LYS A 332 -4.25 39.86 -1.61
N VAL A 333 -5.21 38.98 -1.26
CA VAL A 333 -6.41 38.72 -2.05
C VAL A 333 -7.65 38.65 -1.16
N PRO A 334 -8.88 38.89 -1.69
CA PRO A 334 -10.12 38.58 -1.00
C PRO A 334 -10.17 37.11 -0.56
N GLU A 335 -10.89 36.81 0.54
CA GLU A 335 -11.00 35.47 1.06
C GLU A 335 -11.54 34.47 0.02
N GLU A 336 -12.55 34.85 -0.72
CA GLU A 336 -13.20 34.10 -1.78
C GLU A 336 -12.27 33.74 -2.96
N GLU A 337 -11.20 34.49 -3.16
CA GLU A 337 -10.23 34.28 -4.25
C GLU A 337 -9.03 33.39 -3.81
N LEU A 338 -8.92 33.03 -2.53
CA LEU A 338 -7.75 32.28 -2.02
C LEU A 338 -7.53 30.98 -2.75
N LEU A 339 -8.59 30.18 -2.95
CA LEU A 339 -8.50 28.86 -3.60
C LEU A 339 -8.11 28.98 -5.09
N ASP A 340 -8.71 29.94 -5.81
CA ASP A 340 -8.44 30.14 -7.22
C ASP A 340 -7.04 30.74 -7.43
N THR A 341 -6.63 31.65 -6.55
CA THR A 341 -5.25 32.18 -6.54
C THR A 341 -4.22 31.06 -6.33
N LEU A 342 -4.48 30.17 -5.38
CA LEU A 342 -3.62 29.02 -5.11
C LEU A 342 -3.56 28.07 -6.31
N ARG A 343 -4.70 27.78 -6.95
CA ARG A 343 -4.77 26.98 -8.17
C ARG A 343 -3.95 27.59 -9.28
N TYR A 344 -4.10 28.90 -9.51
CA TYR A 344 -3.35 29.62 -10.54
C TYR A 344 -1.83 29.49 -10.35
N GLU A 345 -1.33 29.60 -9.12
CA GLU A 345 0.09 29.45 -8.82
C GLU A 345 0.58 28.00 -9.05
N LEU A 346 -0.24 27.00 -8.71
CA LEU A 346 0.08 25.60 -8.95
C LEU A 346 0.08 25.24 -10.44
N ASP A 347 -0.89 25.77 -11.21
CA ASP A 347 -0.97 25.56 -12.66
C ASP A 347 0.20 26.22 -13.42
N ASN A 348 0.78 27.28 -12.85
CA ASN A 348 1.93 28.00 -13.41
C ASN A 348 3.21 27.79 -12.60
N TRP A 349 3.27 26.73 -11.81
CA TRP A 349 4.44 26.46 -10.98
C TRP A 349 5.68 26.22 -11.84
N ASN A 350 6.62 27.14 -11.76
CA ASN A 350 7.97 26.99 -12.30
C ASN A 350 8.93 26.98 -11.11
N GLU A 351 9.76 25.96 -11.00
CA GLU A 351 10.79 25.84 -9.96
C GLU A 351 11.78 27.01 -9.97
#